data_8393f9640e70b48612246c22d565f944
#
_entry.id   8393f9640e70b48612246c22d565f944
#
_cell.length_a   1.000
_cell.length_b   1.000
_cell.length_c   1.000
_cell.angle_alpha   90.00
_cell.angle_beta   90.00
_cell.angle_gamma   90.00
#
_symmetry.space_group_name_H-M   'P 1'
#
loop_
_entity.id
_entity.type
_entity.pdbx_description
1 polymer ?
#
loop_
_entity_poly.entity_id
_entity_poly.type
_entity_poly.pdbx_seq_one_letter_code
_entity_poly.pdbx_strand_id
1 'polypeptide(L)'
;MEEKNKHAPEQAEKPGLRGALERALSGGIPETLRGLKGVWLLVSCLGALCVAGALLFALFGSALWACLLAALAAGIFLLSNLWFRERVTSPILGLGDTARHIADGSYGTLAERLRDDEIGALTDAINDMSVKIGKADRVQNEFISSVSHELRTPLTAITGWSETLLYDEALRDDSRRGIEIISREAGRLTGMVEELLEFTRMRDGRFTLNLEQVDAAALLEEVCFTYSELLRHDGMELRYKAPDKDLPFVTGDPRRLKQVVLNILDNAAKYGRGGKSIEVSASQEGEYVKISVRDHGPGFSAEDLPHVKERFYKGRGKERGSGIGLAVCDEIVTRHSGRLLVDNAPAGGALVTVMLPVETQ
;
A
#
# COMPACT_ATOMS: atom_id res chain seq x y z
N MET A 1 15.16 -57.51 16.87
CA MET A 1 15.24 -57.55 15.40
C MET A 1 15.61 -56.14 14.96
N GLU A 2 16.91 -55.98 14.72
CA GLU A 2 17.58 -54.75 14.29
C GLU A 2 17.32 -54.57 12.79
N GLU A 3 16.94 -53.38 12.39
CA GLU A 3 17.06 -52.99 10.99
C GLU A 3 17.89 -51.70 10.89
N LYS A 4 19.13 -51.91 10.47
CA LYS A 4 20.14 -50.93 10.16
C LYS A 4 19.69 -50.09 8.97
N ASN A 5 19.46 -48.78 9.17
CA ASN A 5 19.34 -47.84 8.07
C ASN A 5 20.73 -47.30 7.69
N LYS A 6 21.20 -47.71 6.51
CA LYS A 6 22.45 -47.27 5.90
C LYS A 6 22.32 -45.84 5.38
N HIS A 7 23.00 -44.89 6.00
CA HIS A 7 23.31 -43.62 5.38
C HIS A 7 24.38 -43.82 4.32
N ALA A 8 24.04 -43.49 3.07
CA ALA A 8 25.01 -43.31 1.99
C ALA A 8 25.81 -42.02 2.23
N PRO A 9 27.11 -41.97 1.96
CA PRO A 9 27.90 -40.78 2.13
C PRO A 9 27.57 -39.77 1.01
N GLU A 10 27.15 -38.57 1.44
CA GLU A 10 26.98 -37.38 0.61
C GLU A 10 28.32 -37.07 -0.06
N GLN A 11 28.32 -37.12 -1.40
CA GLN A 11 29.49 -36.75 -2.19
C GLN A 11 29.77 -35.27 -2.02
N ALA A 12 30.82 -34.94 -1.29
CA ALA A 12 31.34 -33.58 -1.17
C ALA A 12 31.76 -33.08 -2.57
N GLU A 13 30.96 -32.19 -3.13
CA GLU A 13 31.24 -31.47 -4.37
C GLU A 13 32.56 -30.70 -4.19
N LYS A 14 33.56 -30.99 -5.04
CA LYS A 14 34.87 -30.33 -4.99
C LYS A 14 34.64 -28.81 -5.25
N PRO A 15 35.03 -27.97 -4.33
CA PRO A 15 34.84 -26.50 -4.51
C PRO A 15 35.64 -26.08 -5.73
N GLY A 16 34.93 -25.43 -6.69
CA GLY A 16 35.54 -24.87 -7.89
C GLY A 16 36.67 -23.89 -7.56
N LEU A 17 37.54 -23.64 -8.55
CA LEU A 17 38.71 -22.75 -8.43
C LEU A 17 38.41 -21.42 -7.72
N ARG A 18 37.20 -20.92 -7.85
CA ARG A 18 36.70 -19.68 -7.23
C ARG A 18 36.62 -19.80 -5.71
N GLY A 19 36.10 -20.91 -5.17
CA GLY A 19 36.01 -21.15 -3.73
C GLY A 19 37.35 -21.50 -3.08
N ALA A 20 38.32 -21.98 -3.86
CA ALA A 20 39.69 -22.19 -3.40
C ALA A 20 40.46 -20.86 -3.32
N LEU A 21 40.25 -19.94 -4.29
CA LEU A 21 40.84 -18.60 -4.31
C LEU A 21 40.30 -17.74 -3.19
N GLU A 22 39.00 -17.81 -2.93
CA GLU A 22 38.37 -17.07 -1.83
C GLU A 22 38.86 -17.52 -0.44
N ARG A 23 39.08 -18.84 -0.25
CA ARG A 23 39.67 -19.38 1.00
C ARG A 23 41.14 -19.02 1.15
N ALA A 24 41.92 -19.03 0.08
CA ALA A 24 43.31 -18.61 0.13
C ALA A 24 43.49 -17.12 0.44
N LEU A 25 42.61 -16.28 -0.06
CA LEU A 25 42.57 -14.83 0.21
C LEU A 25 42.02 -14.49 1.61
N SER A 26 41.10 -15.31 2.16
CA SER A 26 40.50 -15.06 3.47
C SER A 26 41.36 -15.55 4.65
N GLY A 27 42.24 -16.53 4.43
CA GLY A 27 43.06 -17.14 5.47
C GLY A 27 44.23 -16.30 6.01
N GLY A 28 44.63 -15.20 5.33
CA GLY A 28 45.82 -14.43 5.67
C GLY A 28 45.59 -12.93 5.88
N ILE A 29 44.35 -12.43 5.76
CA ILE A 29 44.07 -10.98 5.90
C ILE A 29 43.67 -10.68 7.34
N PRO A 30 44.32 -9.71 8.02
CA PRO A 30 43.93 -9.25 9.36
C PRO A 30 42.46 -8.82 9.40
N GLU A 31 41.77 -9.05 10.51
CA GLU A 31 40.35 -8.69 10.67
C GLU A 31 40.06 -7.21 10.36
N THR A 32 41.01 -6.33 10.63
CA THR A 32 40.95 -4.90 10.32
C THR A 32 40.89 -4.59 8.81
N LEU A 33 41.30 -5.53 7.96
CA LEU A 33 41.31 -5.39 6.51
C LEU A 33 40.18 -6.17 5.81
N ARG A 34 39.37 -6.92 6.57
CA ARG A 34 38.23 -7.69 6.00
C ARG A 34 37.04 -6.80 5.68
N GLY A 35 36.88 -5.68 6.39
CA GLY A 35 35.81 -4.71 6.14
C GLY A 35 36.05 -3.87 4.86
N LEU A 36 35.00 -3.29 4.36
CA LEU A 36 34.99 -2.39 3.19
C LEU A 36 36.05 -1.28 3.29
N LYS A 37 36.22 -0.71 4.48
CA LYS A 37 37.22 0.35 4.77
C LYS A 37 38.64 -0.14 4.56
N GLY A 38 38.97 -1.37 4.99
CA GLY A 38 40.28 -1.96 4.87
C GLY A 38 40.69 -2.22 3.44
N VAL A 39 39.78 -2.79 2.62
CA VAL A 39 39.99 -3.04 1.19
C VAL A 39 40.16 -1.73 0.43
N TRP A 40 39.34 -0.72 0.70
CA TRP A 40 39.40 0.59 0.06
C TRP A 40 40.74 1.31 0.39
N LEU A 41 41.18 1.24 1.63
CA LEU A 41 42.42 1.83 2.09
C LEU A 41 43.64 1.16 1.40
N LEU A 42 43.64 -0.17 1.28
CA LEU A 42 44.67 -0.94 0.65
C LEU A 42 44.78 -0.59 -0.85
N VAL A 43 43.67 -0.53 -1.57
CA VAL A 43 43.62 -0.19 -3.00
C VAL A 43 44.06 1.27 -3.22
N SER A 44 43.63 2.18 -2.34
CA SER A 44 44.04 3.60 -2.41
C SER A 44 45.55 3.78 -2.18
N CYS A 45 46.12 3.10 -1.19
CA CYS A 45 47.57 3.13 -0.92
C CYS A 45 48.37 2.55 -2.10
N LEU A 46 47.91 1.44 -2.68
CA LEU A 46 48.57 0.80 -3.81
C LEU A 46 48.56 1.73 -5.05
N GLY A 47 47.41 2.34 -5.34
CA GLY A 47 47.25 3.31 -6.41
C GLY A 47 48.14 4.54 -6.22
N ALA A 48 48.21 5.09 -5.01
CA ALA A 48 49.06 6.22 -4.68
C ALA A 48 50.57 5.89 -4.85
N LEU A 49 50.99 4.68 -4.48
CA LEU A 49 52.36 4.19 -4.64
C LEU A 49 52.75 4.06 -6.11
N CYS A 50 51.83 3.56 -6.96
CA CYS A 50 52.07 3.50 -8.40
C CYS A 50 52.16 4.86 -9.04
N VAL A 51 51.34 5.82 -8.65
CA VAL A 51 51.42 7.21 -9.15
C VAL A 51 52.72 7.89 -8.72
N ALA A 52 53.09 7.74 -7.43
CA ALA A 52 54.38 8.29 -6.93
C ALA A 52 55.58 7.69 -7.67
N GLY A 53 55.59 6.37 -7.93
CA GLY A 53 56.61 5.68 -8.70
C GLY A 53 56.69 6.19 -10.16
N ALA A 54 55.53 6.38 -10.80
CA ALA A 54 55.46 6.91 -12.17
C ALA A 54 56.03 8.32 -12.27
N LEU A 55 55.78 9.20 -11.30
CA LEU A 55 56.34 10.55 -11.21
C LEU A 55 57.86 10.53 -11.02
N LEU A 56 58.36 9.63 -10.15
CA LEU A 56 59.79 9.47 -9.89
C LEU A 56 60.54 9.02 -11.14
N PHE A 57 60.05 8.00 -11.86
CA PHE A 57 60.66 7.54 -13.11
C PHE A 57 60.56 8.56 -14.24
N ALA A 58 59.50 9.37 -14.29
CA ALA A 58 59.40 10.48 -15.25
C ALA A 58 60.46 11.54 -15.01
N LEU A 59 60.78 11.85 -13.75
CA LEU A 59 61.85 12.80 -13.37
C LEU A 59 63.26 12.31 -13.72
N PHE A 60 63.50 11.00 -13.67
CA PHE A 60 64.82 10.41 -14.01
C PHE A 60 65.00 10.04 -15.49
N GLY A 61 64.06 10.50 -16.36
CA GLY A 61 64.19 10.33 -17.82
C GLY A 61 63.83 8.94 -18.36
N SER A 62 63.29 8.06 -17.56
CA SER A 62 62.86 6.71 -17.96
C SER A 62 61.39 6.65 -18.32
N ALA A 63 61.02 7.24 -19.47
CA ALA A 63 59.63 7.38 -19.94
C ALA A 63 58.90 6.05 -20.03
N LEU A 64 59.58 4.97 -20.38
CA LEU A 64 58.97 3.64 -20.53
C LEU A 64 58.41 3.11 -19.19
N TRP A 65 59.19 3.20 -18.10
CA TRP A 65 58.77 2.77 -16.77
C TRP A 65 57.65 3.65 -16.18
N ALA A 66 57.70 4.95 -16.46
CA ALA A 66 56.64 5.88 -16.08
C ALA A 66 55.31 5.53 -16.75
N CYS A 67 55.31 5.21 -18.06
CA CYS A 67 54.11 4.77 -18.78
C CYS A 67 53.57 3.44 -18.27
N LEU A 68 54.44 2.46 -17.96
CA LEU A 68 54.01 1.17 -17.42
C LEU A 68 53.34 1.31 -16.04
N LEU A 69 53.92 2.13 -15.17
CA LEU A 69 53.32 2.37 -13.83
C LEU A 69 51.99 3.17 -13.92
N ALA A 70 51.90 4.12 -14.84
CA ALA A 70 50.66 4.86 -15.09
C ALA A 70 49.56 3.93 -15.62
N ALA A 71 49.91 3.04 -16.57
CA ALA A 71 48.98 2.02 -17.07
C ALA A 71 48.52 1.04 -15.97
N LEU A 72 49.43 0.62 -15.09
CA LEU A 72 49.11 -0.21 -13.94
C LEU A 72 48.19 0.52 -12.96
N ALA A 73 48.45 1.77 -12.64
CA ALA A 73 47.59 2.58 -11.78
C ALA A 73 46.17 2.75 -12.36
N ALA A 74 46.07 2.99 -13.68
CA ALA A 74 44.78 3.06 -14.38
C ALA A 74 44.03 1.72 -14.33
N GLY A 75 44.73 0.59 -14.50
CA GLY A 75 44.16 -0.76 -14.36
C GLY A 75 43.64 -1.01 -12.95
N ILE A 76 44.40 -0.65 -11.92
CA ILE A 76 43.97 -0.77 -10.50
C ILE A 76 42.73 0.08 -10.26
N PHE A 77 42.69 1.32 -10.77
CA PHE A 77 41.56 2.22 -10.63
C PHE A 77 40.27 1.63 -11.29
N LEU A 78 40.37 1.11 -12.51
CA LEU A 78 39.25 0.47 -13.22
C LEU A 78 38.73 -0.74 -12.47
N LEU A 79 39.62 -1.66 -12.04
CA LEU A 79 39.25 -2.84 -11.27
C LEU A 79 38.62 -2.47 -9.92
N SER A 80 39.16 -1.44 -9.24
CA SER A 80 38.59 -0.92 -8.00
C SER A 80 37.20 -0.37 -8.21
N ASN A 81 36.95 0.33 -9.29
CA ASN A 81 35.65 0.91 -9.61
C ASN A 81 34.58 -0.16 -9.88
N LEU A 82 34.95 -1.20 -10.67
CA LEU A 82 34.10 -2.37 -10.91
C LEU A 82 33.79 -3.12 -9.61
N TRP A 83 34.82 -3.38 -8.80
CA TRP A 83 34.69 -4.01 -7.51
C TRP A 83 33.77 -3.22 -6.56
N PHE A 84 33.97 -1.90 -6.49
CA PHE A 84 33.16 -1.02 -5.66
C PHE A 84 31.68 -1.02 -6.10
N ARG A 85 31.44 -1.01 -7.40
CA ARG A 85 30.08 -1.05 -7.95
C ARG A 85 29.37 -2.35 -7.55
N GLU A 86 30.01 -3.51 -7.70
CA GLU A 86 29.41 -4.80 -7.36
C GLU A 86 29.30 -5.05 -5.86
N ARG A 87 30.30 -4.58 -5.11
CA ARG A 87 30.42 -4.89 -3.68
C ARG A 87 29.76 -3.88 -2.75
N VAL A 88 29.52 -2.65 -3.22
CA VAL A 88 28.98 -1.57 -2.41
C VAL A 88 27.71 -1.01 -3.03
N THR A 89 27.81 -0.51 -4.27
CA THR A 89 26.71 0.24 -4.87
C THR A 89 25.49 -0.64 -5.12
N SER A 90 25.67 -1.82 -5.71
CA SER A 90 24.57 -2.74 -6.03
C SER A 90 23.81 -3.23 -4.79
N PRO A 91 24.46 -3.72 -3.71
CA PRO A 91 23.76 -4.10 -2.49
C PRO A 91 23.02 -2.95 -1.81
N ILE A 92 23.61 -1.74 -1.76
CA ILE A 92 22.97 -0.56 -1.17
C ILE A 92 21.69 -0.19 -1.94
N LEU A 93 21.72 -0.24 -3.26
CA LEU A 93 20.53 0.02 -4.08
C LEU A 93 19.45 -1.03 -3.80
N GLY A 94 19.79 -2.33 -3.71
CA GLY A 94 18.85 -3.38 -3.36
C GLY A 94 18.24 -3.20 -1.96
N LEU A 95 19.04 -2.76 -0.98
CA LEU A 95 18.53 -2.39 0.35
C LEU A 95 17.60 -1.18 0.30
N GLY A 96 17.92 -0.20 -0.56
CA GLY A 96 17.06 0.96 -0.82
C GLY A 96 15.68 0.55 -1.37
N ASP A 97 15.66 -0.40 -2.31
CA ASP A 97 14.41 -0.92 -2.86
C ASP A 97 13.61 -1.71 -1.81
N THR A 98 14.29 -2.54 -1.00
CA THR A 98 13.63 -3.22 0.14
C THR A 98 13.04 -2.23 1.12
N ALA A 99 13.76 -1.15 1.45
CA ALA A 99 13.26 -0.11 2.35
C ALA A 99 12.04 0.63 1.76
N ARG A 100 11.98 0.84 0.45
CA ARG A 100 10.78 1.39 -0.23
C ARG A 100 9.60 0.44 -0.14
N HIS A 101 9.78 -0.85 -0.40
CA HIS A 101 8.71 -1.85 -0.24
C HIS A 101 8.17 -1.88 1.18
N ILE A 102 9.04 -1.73 2.19
CA ILE A 102 8.60 -1.61 3.59
C ILE A 102 7.78 -0.33 3.79
N ALA A 103 8.23 0.80 3.25
CA ALA A 103 7.50 2.08 3.33
C ALA A 103 6.13 2.02 2.64
N ASP A 104 6.02 1.26 1.54
CA ASP A 104 4.77 1.05 0.80
C ASP A 104 3.84 0.02 1.46
N GLY A 105 4.19 -0.47 2.67
CA GLY A 105 3.34 -1.36 3.46
C GLY A 105 3.60 -2.85 3.25
N SER A 106 4.59 -3.25 2.45
CA SER A 106 4.98 -4.65 2.26
C SER A 106 5.87 -5.13 3.42
N TYR A 107 5.30 -5.22 4.61
CA TYR A 107 6.01 -5.63 5.81
C TYR A 107 6.35 -7.13 5.78
N GLY A 108 7.55 -7.48 6.30
CA GLY A 108 8.03 -8.85 6.31
C GLY A 108 8.84 -9.24 5.07
N THR A 109 9.00 -8.34 4.09
CA THR A 109 9.96 -8.51 3.02
C THR A 109 11.37 -8.41 3.61
N LEU A 110 12.20 -9.43 3.38
CA LEU A 110 13.56 -9.51 3.91
C LEU A 110 14.55 -9.43 2.74
N ALA A 111 15.59 -8.61 2.93
CA ALA A 111 16.73 -8.61 2.05
C ALA A 111 17.65 -9.79 2.37
N GLU A 112 18.21 -10.43 1.35
CA GLU A 112 19.15 -11.54 1.53
C GLU A 112 20.48 -11.05 2.11
N ARG A 113 20.91 -11.66 3.21
CA ARG A 113 22.20 -11.39 3.81
C ARG A 113 23.29 -12.16 3.08
N LEU A 114 23.98 -11.51 2.17
CA LEU A 114 25.03 -12.12 1.34
C LEU A 114 26.44 -12.01 1.95
N ARG A 115 26.62 -11.26 3.06
CA ARG A 115 27.98 -10.88 3.53
C ARG A 115 28.04 -10.66 5.04
N ASP A 116 29.26 -10.84 5.58
CA ASP A 116 29.60 -10.59 6.98
C ASP A 116 30.49 -9.32 7.11
N ASP A 117 30.00 -8.19 6.58
CA ASP A 117 30.64 -6.87 6.65
C ASP A 117 29.62 -5.80 7.07
N GLU A 118 29.99 -4.53 6.94
CA GLU A 118 29.14 -3.38 7.31
C GLU A 118 27.81 -3.36 6.51
N ILE A 119 27.81 -3.89 5.27
CA ILE A 119 26.60 -4.01 4.45
C ILE A 119 25.72 -5.14 5.01
N GLY A 120 26.30 -6.25 5.45
CA GLY A 120 25.57 -7.31 6.11
C GLY A 120 24.91 -6.84 7.41
N ALA A 121 25.61 -6.06 8.22
CA ALA A 121 25.04 -5.46 9.43
C ALA A 121 23.89 -4.48 9.12
N LEU A 122 24.00 -3.70 8.05
CA LEU A 122 22.91 -2.83 7.56
C LEU A 122 21.71 -3.66 7.07
N THR A 123 21.97 -4.78 6.39
CA THR A 123 20.92 -5.72 5.94
C THR A 123 20.14 -6.27 7.14
N ASP A 124 20.84 -6.72 8.18
CA ASP A 124 20.22 -7.21 9.41
C ASP A 124 19.36 -6.13 10.09
N ALA A 125 19.86 -4.89 10.18
CA ALA A 125 19.12 -3.78 10.76
C ALA A 125 17.82 -3.46 10.01
N ILE A 126 17.86 -3.48 8.67
CA ILE A 126 16.67 -3.27 7.82
C ILE A 126 15.69 -4.44 7.98
N ASN A 127 16.19 -5.67 8.00
CA ASN A 127 15.38 -6.87 8.21
C ASN A 127 14.69 -6.86 9.59
N ASP A 128 15.43 -6.52 10.64
CA ASP A 128 14.90 -6.37 11.99
C ASP A 128 13.81 -5.29 12.07
N MET A 129 14.03 -4.16 11.39
CA MET A 129 13.04 -3.10 11.28
C MET A 129 11.77 -3.61 10.57
N SER A 130 11.90 -4.30 9.43
CA SER A 130 10.78 -4.87 8.67
C SER A 130 9.95 -5.84 9.54
N VAL A 131 10.62 -6.74 10.26
CA VAL A 131 9.96 -7.71 11.16
C VAL A 131 9.23 -7.00 12.30
N LYS A 132 9.86 -6.01 12.95
CA LYS A 132 9.26 -5.25 14.07
C LYS A 132 8.04 -4.45 13.62
N ILE A 133 8.12 -3.78 12.47
CA ILE A 133 6.99 -3.04 11.90
C ILE A 133 5.85 -4.01 11.55
N GLY A 134 6.15 -5.12 10.87
CA GLY A 134 5.15 -6.13 10.53
C GLY A 134 4.46 -6.75 11.75
N LYS A 135 5.22 -6.96 12.85
CA LYS A 135 4.65 -7.43 14.11
C LYS A 135 3.74 -6.39 14.75
N ALA A 136 4.16 -5.13 14.79
CA ALA A 136 3.36 -4.04 15.35
C ALA A 136 2.05 -3.86 14.55
N ASP A 137 2.12 -3.91 13.22
CA ASP A 137 0.95 -3.83 12.35
C ASP A 137 -0.04 -4.97 12.59
N ARG A 138 0.44 -6.22 12.71
CA ARG A 138 -0.42 -7.38 13.04
C ARG A 138 -1.11 -7.22 14.37
N VAL A 139 -0.38 -6.85 15.43
CA VAL A 139 -0.94 -6.63 16.77
C VAL A 139 -2.00 -5.53 16.74
N GLN A 140 -1.76 -4.45 16.00
CA GLN A 140 -2.74 -3.39 15.83
C GLN A 140 -4.02 -3.89 15.13
N ASN A 141 -3.88 -4.69 14.07
CA ASN A 141 -5.02 -5.23 13.34
C ASN A 141 -5.82 -6.25 14.19
N GLU A 142 -5.14 -7.12 14.93
CA GLU A 142 -5.78 -8.05 15.87
C GLU A 142 -6.54 -7.30 16.98
N PHE A 143 -5.94 -6.25 17.54
CA PHE A 143 -6.57 -5.39 18.53
C PHE A 143 -7.84 -4.74 17.98
N ILE A 144 -7.79 -4.12 16.79
CA ILE A 144 -8.94 -3.49 16.16
C ILE A 144 -10.04 -4.52 15.88
N SER A 145 -9.68 -5.70 15.39
CA SER A 145 -10.64 -6.80 15.15
C SER A 145 -11.33 -7.25 16.42
N SER A 146 -10.57 -7.46 17.50
CA SER A 146 -11.11 -7.88 18.81
C SER A 146 -12.05 -6.81 19.39
N VAL A 147 -11.61 -5.55 19.46
CA VAL A 147 -12.42 -4.44 19.98
C VAL A 147 -13.71 -4.28 19.18
N SER A 148 -13.65 -4.43 17.86
CA SER A 148 -14.84 -4.31 17.01
C SER A 148 -15.85 -5.43 17.29
N HIS A 149 -15.39 -6.67 17.50
CA HIS A 149 -16.27 -7.77 17.90
C HIS A 149 -16.91 -7.54 19.27
N GLU A 150 -16.12 -7.05 20.23
CA GLU A 150 -16.65 -6.76 21.58
C GLU A 150 -17.60 -5.55 21.62
N LEU A 151 -17.47 -4.60 20.70
CA LEU A 151 -18.39 -3.47 20.58
C LEU A 151 -19.71 -3.85 19.86
N ARG A 152 -19.67 -4.74 18.88
CA ARG A 152 -20.89 -5.14 18.14
C ARG A 152 -21.95 -5.74 19.06
N THR A 153 -21.58 -6.61 19.99
CA THR A 153 -22.50 -7.31 20.88
C THR A 153 -23.35 -6.36 21.74
N PRO A 154 -22.76 -5.41 22.51
CA PRO A 154 -23.57 -4.47 23.29
C PRO A 154 -24.38 -3.52 22.41
N LEU A 155 -23.85 -3.10 21.25
CA LEU A 155 -24.60 -2.24 20.32
C LEU A 155 -25.84 -2.96 19.76
N THR A 156 -25.71 -4.23 19.37
CA THR A 156 -26.85 -5.05 18.93
C THR A 156 -27.89 -5.15 20.02
N ALA A 157 -27.51 -5.34 21.29
CA ALA A 157 -28.43 -5.37 22.41
C ALA A 157 -29.15 -4.02 22.63
N ILE A 158 -28.40 -2.90 22.58
CA ILE A 158 -28.93 -1.53 22.71
C ILE A 158 -29.94 -1.24 21.59
N THR A 159 -29.61 -1.59 20.34
CA THR A 159 -30.50 -1.42 19.19
C THR A 159 -31.79 -2.25 19.38
N GLY A 160 -31.65 -3.54 19.68
CA GLY A 160 -32.80 -4.42 19.85
C GLY A 160 -33.73 -4.00 20.99
N TRP A 161 -33.19 -3.60 22.15
CA TRP A 161 -34.01 -3.08 23.23
C TRP A 161 -34.67 -1.74 22.90
N SER A 162 -33.97 -0.85 22.21
CA SER A 162 -34.50 0.44 21.74
C SER A 162 -35.68 0.22 20.78
N GLU A 163 -35.54 -0.69 19.82
CA GLU A 163 -36.60 -1.06 18.88
C GLU A 163 -37.81 -1.68 19.63
N THR A 164 -37.55 -2.60 20.57
CA THR A 164 -38.63 -3.22 21.37
C THR A 164 -39.43 -2.16 22.15
N LEU A 165 -38.73 -1.19 22.77
CA LEU A 165 -39.39 -0.12 23.52
C LEU A 165 -40.18 0.85 22.62
N LEU A 166 -39.79 1.03 21.37
CA LEU A 166 -40.53 1.89 20.43
C LEU A 166 -41.90 1.32 20.04
N TYR A 167 -42.10 -0.02 20.19
CA TYR A 167 -43.39 -0.66 20.01
C TYR A 167 -44.34 -0.52 21.21
N ASP A 168 -43.87 0.00 22.36
CA ASP A 168 -44.72 0.23 23.53
C ASP A 168 -45.61 1.46 23.32
N GLU A 169 -46.92 1.23 23.20
CA GLU A 169 -47.95 2.27 23.01
C GLU A 169 -48.10 3.18 24.24
N ALA A 170 -47.70 2.71 25.43
CA ALA A 170 -47.74 3.48 26.66
C ALA A 170 -46.60 4.48 26.80
N LEU A 171 -45.64 4.46 25.88
CA LEU A 171 -44.45 5.33 25.93
C LEU A 171 -44.83 6.77 25.65
N ARG A 172 -44.43 7.68 26.56
CA ARG A 172 -44.64 9.14 26.38
C ARG A 172 -43.74 9.66 25.25
N ASP A 173 -44.23 10.69 24.55
CA ASP A 173 -43.54 11.29 23.37
C ASP A 173 -42.11 11.66 23.64
N ASP A 174 -41.78 12.23 24.80
CA ASP A 174 -40.39 12.59 25.15
C ASP A 174 -39.51 11.34 25.32
N SER A 175 -40.03 10.28 25.92
CA SER A 175 -39.33 9.00 26.07
C SER A 175 -39.13 8.31 24.71
N ARG A 176 -40.14 8.35 23.85
CA ARG A 176 -40.09 7.82 22.48
C ARG A 176 -38.98 8.53 21.67
N ARG A 177 -38.94 9.85 21.68
CA ARG A 177 -37.85 10.63 21.02
C ARG A 177 -36.47 10.27 21.57
N GLY A 178 -36.35 10.10 22.90
CA GLY A 178 -35.10 9.68 23.52
C GLY A 178 -34.64 8.32 23.03
N ILE A 179 -35.54 7.33 22.93
CA ILE A 179 -35.24 6.00 22.43
C ILE A 179 -34.91 6.01 20.95
N GLU A 180 -35.60 6.80 20.12
CA GLU A 180 -35.26 6.98 18.69
C GLU A 180 -33.85 7.52 18.50
N ILE A 181 -33.41 8.46 19.35
CA ILE A 181 -32.05 8.99 19.32
C ILE A 181 -31.05 7.89 19.68
N ILE A 182 -31.33 7.10 20.75
CA ILE A 182 -30.46 5.99 21.17
C ILE A 182 -30.35 4.94 20.07
N SER A 183 -31.47 4.52 19.48
CA SER A 183 -31.51 3.53 18.40
C SER A 183 -30.68 3.98 17.18
N ARG A 184 -30.88 5.24 16.77
CA ARG A 184 -30.14 5.85 15.66
C ARG A 184 -28.63 5.92 15.93
N GLU A 185 -28.25 6.30 17.13
CA GLU A 185 -26.83 6.41 17.49
C GLU A 185 -26.18 5.02 17.63
N ALA A 186 -26.88 4.04 18.19
CA ALA A 186 -26.40 2.67 18.25
C ALA A 186 -26.22 2.06 16.85
N GLY A 187 -27.19 2.26 15.95
CA GLY A 187 -27.06 1.84 14.55
C GLY A 187 -25.88 2.48 13.83
N ARG A 188 -25.65 3.78 14.07
CA ARG A 188 -24.50 4.49 13.54
C ARG A 188 -23.17 3.92 14.04
N LEU A 189 -23.08 3.61 15.34
CA LEU A 189 -21.87 3.00 15.92
C LEU A 189 -21.65 1.60 15.38
N THR A 190 -22.69 0.80 15.21
CA THR A 190 -22.60 -0.53 14.58
C THR A 190 -22.02 -0.43 13.18
N GLY A 191 -22.52 0.49 12.35
CA GLY A 191 -21.98 0.72 11.01
C GLY A 191 -20.50 1.09 11.02
N MET A 192 -20.08 1.99 11.93
CA MET A 192 -18.66 2.37 12.07
C MET A 192 -17.76 1.19 12.48
N VAL A 193 -18.25 0.32 13.37
CA VAL A 193 -17.55 -0.89 13.80
C VAL A 193 -17.42 -1.87 12.64
N GLU A 194 -18.45 -2.03 11.83
CA GLU A 194 -18.44 -2.90 10.65
C GLU A 194 -17.47 -2.40 9.57
N GLU A 195 -17.48 -1.10 9.27
CA GLU A 195 -16.52 -0.49 8.36
C GLU A 195 -15.06 -0.70 8.83
N LEU A 196 -14.81 -0.56 10.13
CA LEU A 196 -13.49 -0.77 10.72
C LEU A 196 -13.03 -2.24 10.62
N LEU A 197 -13.93 -3.20 10.89
CA LEU A 197 -13.66 -4.62 10.73
C LEU A 197 -13.39 -5.01 9.29
N GLU A 198 -14.19 -4.51 8.37
CA GLU A 198 -14.03 -4.79 6.95
C GLU A 198 -12.67 -4.28 6.46
N PHE A 199 -12.31 -3.09 6.88
CA PHE A 199 -11.03 -2.49 6.56
C PHE A 199 -9.85 -3.32 7.09
N THR A 200 -9.90 -3.82 8.33
CA THR A 200 -8.83 -4.68 8.89
C THR A 200 -8.69 -5.99 8.12
N ARG A 201 -9.81 -6.62 7.71
CA ARG A 201 -9.79 -7.84 6.89
C ARG A 201 -9.16 -7.62 5.52
N MET A 202 -9.36 -6.43 4.93
CA MET A 202 -8.72 -6.08 3.64
C MET A 202 -7.20 -6.05 3.74
N ARG A 203 -6.65 -5.59 4.86
CA ARG A 203 -5.20 -5.51 5.08
C ARG A 203 -4.53 -6.85 5.35
N ASP A 204 -5.19 -7.76 6.04
CA ASP A 204 -4.63 -9.05 6.45
C ASP A 204 -4.40 -10.06 5.31
N GLY A 205 -4.57 -9.65 4.05
CA GLY A 205 -4.47 -10.55 2.89
C GLY A 205 -5.59 -11.59 2.81
N ARG A 206 -6.54 -11.56 3.74
CA ARG A 206 -7.72 -12.45 3.76
C ARG A 206 -8.85 -11.96 2.86
N PHE A 207 -8.66 -10.79 2.26
CA PHE A 207 -9.63 -10.21 1.34
C PHE A 207 -9.40 -10.78 -0.06
N THR A 208 -10.25 -11.74 -0.44
CA THR A 208 -10.29 -12.31 -1.78
C THR A 208 -11.42 -11.66 -2.57
N LEU A 209 -11.14 -11.23 -3.80
CA LEU A 209 -12.16 -10.78 -4.75
C LEU A 209 -12.74 -11.99 -5.46
N ASN A 210 -14.06 -12.01 -5.61
CA ASN A 210 -14.74 -12.94 -6.50
C ASN A 210 -14.89 -12.26 -7.86
N LEU A 211 -13.85 -12.38 -8.70
CA LEU A 211 -13.79 -11.69 -9.98
C LEU A 211 -14.71 -12.38 -11.01
N GLU A 212 -15.60 -11.60 -11.61
CA GLU A 212 -16.47 -12.02 -12.71
C GLU A 212 -16.64 -10.87 -13.72
N GLN A 213 -17.29 -11.14 -14.85
CA GLN A 213 -17.62 -10.13 -15.86
C GLN A 213 -18.77 -9.26 -15.34
N VAL A 214 -18.49 -7.98 -15.12
CA VAL A 214 -19.45 -7.03 -14.58
C VAL A 214 -19.88 -6.02 -15.65
N ASP A 215 -21.18 -5.91 -15.87
CA ASP A 215 -21.77 -4.81 -16.58
C ASP A 215 -21.86 -3.60 -15.64
N ALA A 216 -20.94 -2.65 -15.83
CA ALA A 216 -20.87 -1.46 -14.98
C ALA A 216 -22.08 -0.54 -15.14
N ALA A 217 -22.71 -0.50 -16.33
CA ALA A 217 -23.90 0.30 -16.57
C ALA A 217 -25.11 -0.27 -15.82
N ALA A 218 -25.34 -1.59 -15.94
CA ALA A 218 -26.43 -2.27 -15.23
C ALA A 218 -26.26 -2.18 -13.70
N LEU A 219 -25.03 -2.34 -13.19
CA LEU A 219 -24.73 -2.19 -11.75
C LEU A 219 -25.06 -0.77 -11.27
N LEU A 220 -24.69 0.26 -12.02
CA LEU A 220 -24.97 1.64 -11.67
C LEU A 220 -26.46 1.96 -11.71
N GLU A 221 -27.18 1.46 -12.72
CA GLU A 221 -28.62 1.64 -12.84
C GLU A 221 -29.35 1.05 -11.63
N GLU A 222 -29.02 -0.18 -11.22
CA GLU A 222 -29.59 -0.84 -10.04
C GLU A 222 -29.33 -0.03 -8.77
N VAL A 223 -28.07 0.38 -8.56
CA VAL A 223 -27.68 1.15 -7.37
C VAL A 223 -28.36 2.52 -7.35
N CYS A 224 -28.35 3.25 -8.47
CA CYS A 224 -28.97 4.56 -8.56
C CYS A 224 -30.49 4.49 -8.38
N PHE A 225 -31.16 3.47 -8.93
CA PHE A 225 -32.58 3.26 -8.73
C PHE A 225 -32.93 3.09 -7.26
N THR A 226 -32.24 2.16 -6.58
CA THR A 226 -32.47 1.88 -5.16
C THR A 226 -32.16 3.09 -4.28
N TYR A 227 -31.04 3.77 -4.55
CA TYR A 227 -30.57 4.89 -3.74
C TYR A 227 -31.40 6.17 -3.96
N SER A 228 -31.99 6.35 -5.14
CA SER A 228 -32.85 7.51 -5.46
C SER A 228 -34.07 7.61 -4.56
N GLU A 229 -34.69 6.46 -4.21
CA GLU A 229 -35.82 6.43 -3.30
C GLU A 229 -35.44 6.89 -1.89
N LEU A 230 -34.25 6.50 -1.43
CA LEU A 230 -33.70 6.90 -0.13
C LEU A 230 -33.41 8.41 -0.08
N LEU A 231 -32.80 8.95 -1.11
CA LEU A 231 -32.50 10.39 -1.24
C LEU A 231 -33.75 11.27 -1.36
N ARG A 232 -34.79 10.77 -2.01
CA ARG A 232 -36.06 11.50 -2.14
C ARG A 232 -36.69 11.80 -0.79
N HIS A 233 -36.55 10.89 0.17
CA HIS A 233 -37.00 11.11 1.55
C HIS A 233 -36.24 12.26 2.25
N ASP A 234 -34.97 12.43 1.91
CA ASP A 234 -34.09 13.49 2.43
C ASP A 234 -34.19 14.81 1.61
N GLY A 235 -35.06 14.87 0.61
CA GLY A 235 -35.25 16.05 -0.24
C GLY A 235 -34.10 16.31 -1.22
N MET A 236 -33.35 15.26 -1.57
CA MET A 236 -32.27 15.30 -2.56
C MET A 236 -32.67 14.56 -3.84
N GLU A 237 -32.14 15.02 -4.97
CA GLU A 237 -32.37 14.41 -6.28
C GLU A 237 -31.11 13.68 -6.74
N LEU A 238 -31.24 12.42 -7.18
CA LEU A 238 -30.17 11.68 -7.86
C LEU A 238 -30.45 11.67 -9.36
N ARG A 239 -29.50 12.17 -10.13
CA ARG A 239 -29.54 12.20 -11.60
C ARG A 239 -28.54 11.22 -12.18
N TYR A 240 -29.03 10.08 -12.63
CA TYR A 240 -28.19 9.13 -13.37
C TYR A 240 -28.25 9.46 -14.86
N LYS A 241 -27.06 9.74 -15.42
CA LYS A 241 -26.89 9.88 -16.87
C LYS A 241 -26.39 8.56 -17.41
N ALA A 242 -27.26 7.81 -18.08
CA ALA A 242 -26.88 6.59 -18.76
C ALA A 242 -25.78 6.89 -19.81
N PRO A 243 -24.88 5.94 -20.06
CA PRO A 243 -23.83 6.10 -21.07
C PRO A 243 -24.43 6.24 -22.47
N ASP A 244 -23.81 7.09 -23.30
CA ASP A 244 -24.26 7.33 -24.68
C ASP A 244 -24.04 6.10 -25.61
N LYS A 245 -23.20 5.15 -25.19
CA LYS A 245 -22.88 3.88 -25.88
C LYS A 245 -22.77 2.76 -24.87
N ASP A 246 -22.98 1.53 -25.31
CA ASP A 246 -22.76 0.36 -24.48
C ASP A 246 -21.32 0.36 -23.94
N LEU A 247 -21.20 0.16 -22.64
CA LEU A 247 -19.90 0.06 -22.00
C LEU A 247 -19.35 -1.37 -22.11
N PRO A 248 -18.04 -1.52 -22.28
CA PRO A 248 -17.42 -2.83 -22.19
C PRO A 248 -17.55 -3.40 -20.77
N PHE A 249 -17.57 -4.73 -20.67
CA PHE A 249 -17.51 -5.41 -19.37
C PHE A 249 -16.17 -5.13 -18.69
N VAL A 250 -16.21 -5.08 -17.38
CA VAL A 250 -15.02 -5.01 -16.53
C VAL A 250 -14.88 -6.28 -15.71
N THR A 251 -13.66 -6.77 -15.51
CA THR A 251 -13.41 -7.88 -14.59
C THR A 251 -13.39 -7.38 -13.17
N GLY A 252 -14.34 -7.82 -12.32
CA GLY A 252 -14.45 -7.32 -10.97
C GLY A 252 -15.39 -8.13 -10.09
N ASP A 253 -15.41 -7.80 -8.80
CA ASP A 253 -16.36 -8.32 -7.83
C ASP A 253 -17.56 -7.36 -7.73
N PRO A 254 -18.76 -7.74 -8.23
CA PRO A 254 -19.91 -6.83 -8.31
C PRO A 254 -20.38 -6.37 -6.93
N ARG A 255 -20.25 -7.20 -5.90
CA ARG A 255 -20.60 -6.80 -4.53
C ARG A 255 -19.72 -5.69 -4.03
N ARG A 256 -18.40 -5.78 -4.31
CA ARG A 256 -17.42 -4.79 -3.91
C ARG A 256 -17.51 -3.51 -4.73
N LEU A 257 -17.74 -3.62 -6.02
CA LEU A 257 -17.97 -2.46 -6.87
C LEU A 257 -19.26 -1.72 -6.48
N LYS A 258 -20.34 -2.45 -6.16
CA LYS A 258 -21.56 -1.88 -5.61
C LYS A 258 -21.33 -1.14 -4.29
N GLN A 259 -20.52 -1.71 -3.41
CA GLN A 259 -20.10 -1.08 -2.15
C GLN A 259 -19.34 0.23 -2.39
N VAL A 260 -18.41 0.26 -3.35
CA VAL A 260 -17.68 1.49 -3.73
C VAL A 260 -18.66 2.57 -4.14
N VAL A 261 -19.61 2.26 -5.04
CA VAL A 261 -20.60 3.24 -5.51
C VAL A 261 -21.47 3.75 -4.37
N LEU A 262 -21.97 2.85 -3.51
CA LEU A 262 -22.76 3.23 -2.33
C LEU A 262 -21.99 4.15 -1.38
N ASN A 263 -20.76 3.83 -1.05
CA ASN A 263 -19.92 4.65 -0.17
C ASN A 263 -19.69 6.06 -0.75
N ILE A 264 -19.51 6.16 -2.07
CA ILE A 264 -19.34 7.45 -2.73
C ILE A 264 -20.66 8.24 -2.72
N LEU A 265 -21.80 7.58 -2.96
CA LEU A 265 -23.13 8.19 -2.91
C LEU A 265 -23.47 8.66 -1.49
N ASP A 266 -23.16 7.87 -0.45
CA ASP A 266 -23.36 8.24 0.95
C ASP A 266 -22.54 9.49 1.31
N ASN A 267 -21.30 9.59 0.84
CA ASN A 267 -20.47 10.77 1.02
C ASN A 267 -21.08 11.98 0.29
N ALA A 268 -21.50 11.81 -0.97
CA ALA A 268 -22.15 12.86 -1.75
C ALA A 268 -23.45 13.34 -1.12
N ALA A 269 -24.28 12.42 -0.60
CA ALA A 269 -25.53 12.76 0.12
C ALA A 269 -25.25 13.53 1.41
N LYS A 270 -24.21 13.13 2.13
CA LYS A 270 -23.86 13.71 3.42
C LYS A 270 -23.27 15.11 3.29
N TYR A 271 -22.30 15.28 2.39
CA TYR A 271 -21.55 16.53 2.23
C TYR A 271 -22.16 17.45 1.18
N GLY A 272 -22.93 16.89 0.22
CA GLY A 272 -23.61 17.62 -0.86
C GLY A 272 -25.00 18.16 -0.54
N ARG A 273 -25.50 18.01 0.71
CA ARG A 273 -26.88 18.43 1.09
C ARG A 273 -27.26 19.86 0.68
N GLY A 274 -26.31 20.77 0.71
CA GLY A 274 -26.53 22.17 0.32
C GLY A 274 -26.90 22.34 -1.16
N GLY A 275 -26.44 21.44 -2.02
CA GLY A 275 -26.70 21.48 -3.47
C GLY A 275 -27.93 20.71 -3.93
N LYS A 276 -28.57 19.93 -3.05
CA LYS A 276 -29.82 19.18 -3.28
C LYS A 276 -29.82 18.18 -4.44
N SER A 277 -28.70 17.95 -5.12
CA SER A 277 -28.61 16.99 -6.22
C SER A 277 -27.25 16.31 -6.28
N ILE A 278 -27.28 15.06 -6.73
CA ILE A 278 -26.10 14.23 -7.01
C ILE A 278 -26.19 13.78 -8.46
N GLU A 279 -25.12 13.93 -9.21
CA GLU A 279 -25.01 13.49 -10.60
C GLU A 279 -24.13 12.25 -10.66
N VAL A 280 -24.62 11.19 -11.31
CA VAL A 280 -23.88 9.95 -11.57
C VAL A 280 -23.81 9.75 -13.08
N SER A 281 -22.63 9.43 -13.58
CA SER A 281 -22.44 9.12 -14.99
C SER A 281 -21.40 8.04 -15.18
N ALA A 282 -21.52 7.29 -16.27
CA ALA A 282 -20.51 6.34 -16.72
C ALA A 282 -20.15 6.58 -18.18
N SER A 283 -18.89 6.35 -18.53
CA SER A 283 -18.38 6.47 -19.89
C SER A 283 -17.15 5.61 -20.08
N GLN A 284 -16.82 5.28 -21.31
CA GLN A 284 -15.51 4.69 -21.63
C GLN A 284 -14.50 5.79 -21.92
N GLU A 285 -13.32 5.70 -21.30
CA GLU A 285 -12.19 6.60 -21.52
C GLU A 285 -10.92 5.77 -21.80
N GLY A 286 -10.59 5.60 -23.08
CA GLY A 286 -9.52 4.71 -23.51
C GLY A 286 -9.76 3.25 -23.10
N GLU A 287 -8.83 2.68 -22.33
CA GLU A 287 -8.90 1.31 -21.81
C GLU A 287 -9.59 1.23 -20.44
N TYR A 288 -10.33 2.25 -20.04
CA TYR A 288 -11.01 2.29 -18.74
C TYR A 288 -12.50 2.57 -18.90
N VAL A 289 -13.31 1.91 -18.06
CA VAL A 289 -14.65 2.36 -17.73
C VAL A 289 -14.52 3.36 -16.58
N LYS A 290 -15.01 4.57 -16.83
CA LYS A 290 -15.00 5.70 -15.91
C LYS A 290 -16.38 5.88 -15.31
N ILE A 291 -16.49 5.80 -14.00
CA ILE A 291 -17.70 6.08 -13.21
C ILE A 291 -17.45 7.37 -12.46
N SER A 292 -18.30 8.37 -12.62
CA SER A 292 -18.16 9.67 -11.95
C SER A 292 -19.39 9.98 -11.12
N VAL A 293 -19.18 10.36 -9.88
CA VAL A 293 -20.21 10.85 -8.95
C VAL A 293 -19.82 12.27 -8.54
N ARG A 294 -20.74 13.20 -8.77
CA ARG A 294 -20.57 14.62 -8.45
C ARG A 294 -21.68 15.07 -7.51
N ASP A 295 -21.31 15.72 -6.44
CA ASP A 295 -22.24 16.50 -5.62
C ASP A 295 -22.19 17.99 -5.96
N HIS A 296 -23.12 18.75 -5.40
CA HIS A 296 -23.18 20.21 -5.52
C HIS A 296 -22.98 20.90 -4.16
N GLY A 297 -22.22 20.25 -3.28
CA GLY A 297 -21.83 20.78 -1.99
C GLY A 297 -20.64 21.76 -2.09
N PRO A 298 -19.99 22.05 -0.96
CA PRO A 298 -18.84 22.96 -0.91
C PRO A 298 -17.57 22.38 -1.57
N GLY A 299 -17.52 21.08 -1.85
CA GLY A 299 -16.32 20.39 -2.29
C GLY A 299 -15.29 20.21 -1.17
N PHE A 300 -14.07 19.83 -1.53
CA PHE A 300 -12.94 19.65 -0.62
C PHE A 300 -12.11 20.93 -0.54
N SER A 301 -11.57 21.25 0.64
CA SER A 301 -10.57 22.31 0.75
C SER A 301 -9.26 21.88 0.09
N ALA A 302 -8.43 22.84 -0.34
CA ALA A 302 -7.11 22.53 -0.91
C ALA A 302 -6.18 21.80 0.09
N GLU A 303 -6.40 22.01 1.39
CA GLU A 303 -5.67 21.35 2.46
C GLU A 303 -6.16 19.92 2.69
N ASP A 304 -7.48 19.67 2.55
CA ASP A 304 -8.07 18.35 2.78
C ASP A 304 -7.86 17.41 1.59
N LEU A 305 -7.89 17.91 0.36
CA LEU A 305 -7.90 17.14 -0.88
C LEU A 305 -6.77 16.09 -0.97
N PRO A 306 -5.51 16.36 -0.60
CA PRO A 306 -4.45 15.36 -0.61
C PRO A 306 -4.66 14.20 0.38
N HIS A 307 -5.46 14.42 1.43
CA HIS A 307 -5.60 13.52 2.57
C HIS A 307 -6.93 12.77 2.60
N VAL A 308 -7.90 13.09 1.73
CA VAL A 308 -9.26 12.54 1.78
C VAL A 308 -9.34 11.02 1.61
N LYS A 309 -8.31 10.39 1.05
CA LYS A 309 -8.17 8.95 0.95
C LYS A 309 -7.41 8.32 2.13
N GLU A 310 -6.82 9.15 3.01
CA GLU A 310 -6.15 8.66 4.20
C GLU A 310 -7.17 8.14 5.22
N ARG A 311 -6.75 7.16 5.97
CA ARG A 311 -7.57 6.46 6.96
C ARG A 311 -7.85 7.35 8.14
N PHE A 312 -9.09 7.33 8.63
CA PHE A 312 -9.54 8.14 9.77
C PHE A 312 -9.43 9.65 9.54
N TYR A 313 -9.06 10.06 8.33
CA TYR A 313 -9.01 11.46 8.00
C TYR A 313 -10.43 12.04 7.95
N LYS A 314 -10.61 13.14 8.64
CA LYS A 314 -11.86 13.92 8.66
C LYS A 314 -11.46 15.35 8.37
N GLY A 315 -11.92 15.89 7.26
CA GLY A 315 -11.75 17.29 6.95
C GLY A 315 -12.34 18.19 8.06
N ARG A 316 -12.12 19.47 7.98
CA ARG A 316 -12.56 20.47 8.98
C ARG A 316 -14.09 20.61 9.09
N GLY A 317 -14.86 19.87 8.31
CA GLY A 317 -16.33 19.85 8.36
C GLY A 317 -16.85 19.30 9.69
N LYS A 318 -18.01 19.82 10.14
CA LYS A 318 -18.71 19.34 11.34
C LYS A 318 -19.46 18.02 11.14
N GLU A 319 -19.41 17.47 9.94
CA GLU A 319 -20.13 16.25 9.57
C GLU A 319 -19.52 15.01 10.23
N ARG A 320 -20.39 14.20 10.86
CA ARG A 320 -19.99 12.98 11.59
C ARG A 320 -19.76 11.83 10.61
N GLY A 321 -18.57 11.22 10.59
CA GLY A 321 -18.24 10.04 9.77
C GLY A 321 -17.10 9.23 10.39
N SER A 322 -16.84 8.02 9.90
CA SER A 322 -15.72 7.18 10.33
C SER A 322 -14.37 7.69 9.81
N GLY A 323 -14.36 8.32 8.62
CA GLY A 323 -13.14 8.66 7.88
C GLY A 323 -12.51 7.43 7.19
N ILE A 324 -13.26 6.34 7.03
CA ILE A 324 -12.77 5.09 6.43
C ILE A 324 -13.33 4.89 5.02
N GLY A 325 -14.51 5.43 4.71
CA GLY A 325 -15.25 5.11 3.48
C GLY A 325 -14.46 5.30 2.20
N LEU A 326 -13.79 6.46 1.98
CA LEU A 326 -12.98 6.69 0.78
C LEU A 326 -11.69 5.84 0.76
N ALA A 327 -11.10 5.54 1.93
CA ALA A 327 -9.96 4.64 2.02
C ALA A 327 -10.33 3.19 1.62
N VAL A 328 -11.52 2.72 2.02
CA VAL A 328 -12.08 1.43 1.58
C VAL A 328 -12.34 1.43 0.08
N CYS A 329 -12.90 2.51 -0.48
CA CYS A 329 -13.09 2.64 -1.92
C CYS A 329 -11.77 2.56 -2.68
N ASP A 330 -10.73 3.27 -2.22
CA ASP A 330 -9.41 3.29 -2.86
C ASP A 330 -8.76 1.89 -2.83
N GLU A 331 -8.85 1.18 -1.72
CA GLU A 331 -8.35 -0.20 -1.58
C GLU A 331 -9.09 -1.18 -2.50
N ILE A 332 -10.44 -1.13 -2.53
CA ILE A 332 -11.23 -1.99 -3.42
C ILE A 332 -10.88 -1.72 -4.88
N VAL A 333 -10.88 -0.46 -5.29
CA VAL A 333 -10.60 -0.06 -6.68
C VAL A 333 -9.18 -0.43 -7.09
N THR A 334 -8.19 -0.22 -6.21
CA THR A 334 -6.79 -0.62 -6.45
C THR A 334 -6.66 -2.12 -6.65
N ARG A 335 -7.38 -2.94 -5.87
CA ARG A 335 -7.38 -4.41 -6.03
C ARG A 335 -8.07 -4.88 -7.32
N HIS A 336 -8.89 -4.04 -7.93
CA HIS A 336 -9.45 -4.23 -9.27
C HIS A 336 -8.53 -3.67 -10.37
N SER A 337 -7.25 -3.36 -10.05
CA SER A 337 -6.30 -2.72 -10.96
C SER A 337 -6.79 -1.37 -11.49
N GLY A 338 -7.74 -0.77 -10.79
CA GLY A 338 -8.34 0.52 -11.11
C GLY A 338 -7.66 1.69 -10.40
N ARG A 339 -8.28 2.87 -10.51
CA ARG A 339 -7.83 4.11 -9.84
C ARG A 339 -9.04 4.87 -9.31
N LEU A 340 -8.95 5.32 -8.06
CA LEU A 340 -9.91 6.26 -7.47
C LEU A 340 -9.32 7.67 -7.53
N LEU A 341 -9.99 8.57 -8.22
CA LEU A 341 -9.63 9.99 -8.32
C LEU A 341 -10.64 10.81 -7.53
N VAL A 342 -10.15 11.74 -6.73
CA VAL A 342 -10.98 12.65 -5.93
C VAL A 342 -10.55 14.07 -6.26
N ASP A 343 -11.48 14.91 -6.64
CA ASP A 343 -11.23 16.29 -7.05
C ASP A 343 -12.46 17.18 -6.75
N ASN A 344 -12.33 18.45 -7.02
CA ASN A 344 -13.44 19.39 -7.05
C ASN A 344 -13.92 19.60 -8.49
N ALA A 345 -15.23 19.59 -8.69
CA ALA A 345 -15.79 19.89 -10.00
C ALA A 345 -15.59 21.39 -10.37
N PRO A 346 -15.28 21.73 -11.63
CA PRO A 346 -15.05 23.12 -12.07
C PRO A 346 -16.21 24.07 -11.75
N ALA A 347 -17.44 23.54 -11.73
CA ALA A 347 -18.64 24.33 -11.40
C ALA A 347 -19.05 24.21 -9.90
N GLY A 348 -18.10 23.75 -9.05
CA GLY A 348 -18.30 23.52 -7.61
C GLY A 348 -18.82 22.13 -7.27
N GLY A 349 -18.66 21.74 -6.00
CA GLY A 349 -18.96 20.42 -5.47
C GLY A 349 -17.79 19.45 -5.58
N ALA A 350 -17.88 18.31 -4.89
CA ALA A 350 -16.89 17.25 -5.01
C ALA A 350 -17.17 16.36 -6.22
N LEU A 351 -16.11 15.88 -6.83
CA LEU A 351 -16.12 14.93 -7.95
C LEU A 351 -15.28 13.71 -7.56
N VAL A 352 -15.91 12.57 -7.43
CA VAL A 352 -15.23 11.29 -7.20
C VAL A 352 -15.36 10.44 -8.46
N THR A 353 -14.22 9.96 -8.97
CA THR A 353 -14.16 9.20 -10.21
C THR A 353 -13.49 7.86 -9.96
N VAL A 354 -14.15 6.78 -10.35
CA VAL A 354 -13.62 5.42 -10.35
C VAL A 354 -13.24 5.06 -11.78
N MET A 355 -12.01 4.61 -11.98
CA MET A 355 -11.49 4.13 -13.27
C MET A 355 -11.23 2.63 -13.15
N LEU A 356 -11.96 1.81 -13.90
CA LEU A 356 -11.79 0.36 -13.93
C LEU A 356 -11.25 -0.07 -15.29
N PRO A 357 -10.20 -0.91 -15.36
CA PRO A 357 -9.66 -1.36 -16.63
C PRO A 357 -10.67 -2.22 -17.37
N VAL A 358 -10.75 -2.00 -18.68
CA VAL A 358 -11.50 -2.86 -19.60
C VAL A 358 -10.69 -4.12 -19.85
N GLU A 359 -11.36 -5.26 -19.93
CA GLU A 359 -10.70 -6.48 -20.37
C GLU A 359 -10.30 -6.33 -21.84
N THR A 360 -8.99 -6.31 -22.09
CA THR A 360 -8.47 -6.34 -23.47
C THR A 360 -8.68 -7.77 -23.98
N GLN A 361 -9.54 -7.93 -25.00
CA GLN A 361 -9.76 -9.21 -25.68
C GLN A 361 -8.50 -9.73 -26.34
#